data_ffbf1a2e97fa9429167bac9673cfa0db
#
_entry.id   ffbf1a2e97fa9429167bac9673cfa0db
#
_cell.length_a   1.000
_cell.length_b   1.000
_cell.length_c   1.000
_cell.angle_alpha   90.00
_cell.angle_beta   90.00
_cell.angle_gamma   90.00
#
_symmetry.space_group_name_H-M   'P 1'
#
loop_
_entity.id
_entity.type
_entity.pdbx_description
1 polymer ?
#
loop_
_entity_poly.entity_id
_entity_poly.type
_entity_poly.pdbx_seq_one_letter_code
_entity_poly.pdbx_strand_id
1 'polypeptide(L)'
;MFNAASREREPDTYTPYICHASPSGLLLDDGSLLAMLRLDGAAFETADPIVVNSMHAQRNILLRNIASDRVVLQTHVVRTLADASVYPPEQCSSAFARALDDGYRARIMSNRLFRNDLFLSVLLRATSRAGLSEGNIASLFARRKRGDRARTASPANLEQLAGIVSTLLYELHAYGVRQLELREENGLMFSERAEALRLVLTGEHMSVPLVNGHLGGAIYTDRVIVGREAIEIRGAGGSSYAVGFGLREYPAVTWPGMFDTLLGAPYRCVLTQSFGFLGKQAAQGIMTRKQNQMVTAQDKAASQTEALTEAADMLASNAFVMGDHHLSLMTFADSLDKLRAVAASARRDLAESGAVIVREDLALEAAYWARLPGNMRLRSRPGAISSRNFAAMASLHNYPLGAARGYRQRVRGRPRRLRQNDAHVVPAGDGRAAESHDSPIRQG
;
A
#
# COMPACT_ATOMS: atom_id res chain seq x y z
N MET A 1 -30.66 -17.87 -12.03
CA MET A 1 -29.57 -17.41 -12.93
C MET A 1 -29.69 -15.94 -13.38
N PHE A 2 -30.82 -15.28 -13.23
CA PHE A 2 -31.09 -13.93 -13.75
C PHE A 2 -30.67 -12.77 -12.83
N ASN A 3 -30.31 -13.01 -11.58
CA ASN A 3 -30.03 -11.94 -10.62
C ASN A 3 -28.56 -11.45 -10.57
N ALA A 4 -27.63 -12.12 -11.24
CA ALA A 4 -26.22 -11.71 -11.24
C ALA A 4 -25.99 -10.53 -12.19
N ALA A 5 -26.56 -10.59 -13.40
CA ALA A 5 -26.41 -9.53 -14.39
C ALA A 5 -27.09 -8.20 -13.98
N SER A 6 -28.19 -8.27 -13.20
CA SER A 6 -28.87 -7.07 -12.69
C SER A 6 -28.13 -6.40 -11.52
N ARG A 7 -27.13 -7.05 -10.95
CA ARG A 7 -26.25 -6.51 -9.87
C ARG A 7 -24.90 -6.06 -10.39
N GLU A 8 -24.57 -6.35 -11.63
CA GLU A 8 -23.35 -5.91 -12.28
C GLU A 8 -23.40 -4.38 -12.43
N ARG A 9 -22.49 -3.70 -11.78
CA ARG A 9 -22.37 -2.23 -11.88
C ARG A 9 -21.38 -1.89 -12.99
N GLU A 10 -21.61 -0.75 -13.62
CA GLU A 10 -20.68 -0.25 -14.63
C GLU A 10 -19.29 -0.03 -14.04
N PRO A 11 -18.22 -0.31 -14.81
CA PRO A 11 -16.81 -0.13 -14.39
C PRO A 11 -16.53 1.24 -13.75
N ASP A 12 -17.14 2.29 -14.29
CA ASP A 12 -16.99 3.67 -13.83
C ASP A 12 -17.42 3.90 -12.37
N THR A 13 -18.24 2.98 -11.83
CA THR A 13 -18.66 3.04 -10.42
C THR A 13 -17.50 2.80 -9.47
N TYR A 14 -16.52 2.00 -9.88
CA TYR A 14 -15.42 1.52 -9.05
C TYR A 14 -14.05 2.08 -9.46
N THR A 15 -13.93 2.58 -10.68
CA THR A 15 -12.68 3.12 -11.24
C THR A 15 -12.83 4.61 -11.47
N PRO A 16 -12.49 5.46 -10.48
CA PRO A 16 -12.80 6.88 -10.49
C PRO A 16 -11.90 7.71 -11.42
N TYR A 17 -11.18 7.11 -12.37
CA TYR A 17 -10.17 7.77 -13.19
C TYR A 17 -10.74 8.23 -14.51
N ILE A 18 -10.84 9.57 -14.70
CA ILE A 18 -11.39 10.14 -15.94
C ILE A 18 -10.35 10.14 -17.04
N CYS A 19 -9.22 10.84 -16.84
CA CYS A 19 -8.21 11.05 -17.87
C CYS A 19 -6.84 11.42 -17.26
N HIS A 20 -5.85 11.53 -18.13
CA HIS A 20 -4.57 12.16 -17.79
C HIS A 20 -4.76 13.69 -17.73
N ALA A 21 -4.56 14.28 -16.54
CA ALA A 21 -4.57 15.72 -16.34
C ALA A 21 -3.26 16.38 -16.77
N SER A 22 -2.17 15.59 -16.72
CA SER A 22 -0.82 15.96 -17.14
C SER A 22 -0.04 14.69 -17.51
N PRO A 23 1.14 14.78 -18.13
CA PRO A 23 1.99 13.61 -18.38
C PRO A 23 2.26 12.78 -17.12
N SER A 24 2.14 13.37 -15.94
CA SER A 24 2.47 12.76 -14.65
C SER A 24 1.29 12.64 -13.66
N GLY A 25 0.09 13.08 -14.01
CA GLY A 25 -1.09 13.10 -13.12
C GLY A 25 -2.36 12.60 -13.77
N LEU A 26 -3.20 11.90 -13.00
CA LEU A 26 -4.56 11.50 -13.38
C LEU A 26 -5.59 12.38 -12.69
N LEU A 27 -6.67 12.68 -13.39
CA LEU A 27 -7.85 13.36 -12.84
C LEU A 27 -8.90 12.32 -12.47
N LEU A 28 -9.45 12.45 -11.27
CA LEU A 28 -10.53 11.63 -10.75
C LEU A 28 -11.89 12.30 -10.91
N ASP A 29 -12.96 11.52 -10.79
CA ASP A 29 -14.37 11.96 -10.94
C ASP A 29 -14.81 13.00 -9.92
N ASP A 30 -14.17 13.07 -8.76
CA ASP A 30 -14.40 14.06 -7.70
C ASP A 30 -13.51 15.30 -7.83
N GLY A 31 -12.71 15.41 -8.89
CA GLY A 31 -11.75 16.49 -9.13
C GLY A 31 -10.43 16.33 -8.37
N SER A 32 -10.22 15.22 -7.67
CA SER A 32 -8.95 14.87 -7.05
C SER A 32 -7.90 14.54 -8.11
N LEU A 33 -6.63 14.71 -7.77
CA LEU A 33 -5.50 14.41 -8.63
C LEU A 33 -4.68 13.25 -8.05
N LEU A 34 -4.23 12.34 -8.90
CA LEU A 34 -3.43 11.18 -8.53
C LEU A 34 -2.11 11.17 -9.28
N ALA A 35 -1.00 11.10 -8.55
CA ALA A 35 0.31 10.71 -9.07
C ALA A 35 0.71 9.36 -8.52
N MET A 36 1.52 8.61 -9.29
CA MET A 36 2.04 7.31 -8.85
C MET A 36 3.55 7.24 -9.07
N LEU A 37 4.21 6.70 -8.08
CA LEU A 37 5.65 6.44 -8.05
C LEU A 37 5.89 4.94 -7.99
N ARG A 38 6.93 4.46 -8.67
CA ARG A 38 7.47 3.12 -8.50
C ARG A 38 8.75 3.20 -7.68
N LEU A 39 8.96 2.23 -6.80
CA LEU A 39 10.17 2.13 -5.98
C LEU A 39 10.82 0.77 -6.21
N ASP A 40 12.15 0.74 -6.21
CA ASP A 40 12.88 -0.52 -6.15
C ASP A 40 12.86 -1.09 -4.72
N GLY A 41 12.75 -0.20 -3.72
CA GLY A 41 12.71 -0.53 -2.31
C GLY A 41 14.10 -0.64 -1.68
N ALA A 42 14.13 -0.66 -0.34
CA ALA A 42 15.37 -0.80 0.41
C ALA A 42 15.68 -2.27 0.71
N ALA A 43 16.92 -2.68 0.51
CA ALA A 43 17.40 -3.98 0.96
C ALA A 43 17.43 -4.02 2.50
N PHE A 44 16.88 -5.07 3.10
CA PHE A 44 16.68 -5.16 4.55
C PHE A 44 17.31 -6.42 5.18
N GLU A 45 17.53 -7.50 4.41
CA GLU A 45 17.94 -8.80 4.96
C GLU A 45 19.28 -8.77 5.70
N THR A 46 20.19 -7.90 5.27
CA THR A 46 21.54 -7.76 5.84
C THR A 46 21.80 -6.35 6.37
N ALA A 47 20.75 -5.52 6.46
CA ALA A 47 20.88 -4.15 6.95
C ALA A 47 21.10 -4.14 8.47
N ASP A 48 21.97 -3.25 8.92
CA ASP A 48 22.16 -2.97 10.34
C ASP A 48 20.86 -2.37 10.92
N PRO A 49 20.41 -2.81 12.12
CA PRO A 49 19.27 -2.22 12.80
C PRO A 49 19.32 -0.69 12.92
N ILE A 50 20.52 -0.11 13.12
CA ILE A 50 20.70 1.34 13.18
C ILE A 50 20.30 1.99 11.85
N VAL A 51 20.68 1.41 10.73
CA VAL A 51 20.31 1.89 9.39
C VAL A 51 18.81 1.81 9.18
N VAL A 52 18.18 0.67 9.51
CA VAL A 52 16.73 0.47 9.39
C VAL A 52 15.95 1.50 10.23
N ASN A 53 16.40 1.73 11.49
CA ASN A 53 15.79 2.71 12.38
C ASN A 53 16.00 4.15 11.87
N SER A 54 17.18 4.48 11.33
CA SER A 54 17.42 5.78 10.70
C SER A 54 16.50 6.01 9.50
N MET A 55 16.34 5.02 8.62
CA MET A 55 15.40 5.10 7.49
C MET A 55 13.95 5.26 7.95
N HIS A 56 13.56 4.60 9.03
CA HIS A 56 12.24 4.76 9.63
C HIS A 56 12.03 6.19 10.16
N ALA A 57 13.01 6.75 10.88
CA ALA A 57 12.96 8.12 11.39
C ALA A 57 12.87 9.15 10.25
N GLN A 58 13.66 8.98 9.18
CA GLN A 58 13.61 9.84 7.99
C GLN A 58 12.24 9.79 7.30
N ARG A 59 11.62 8.61 7.17
CA ARG A 59 10.25 8.49 6.62
C ARG A 59 9.22 9.23 7.49
N ASN A 60 9.35 9.19 8.81
CA ASN A 60 8.45 9.97 9.68
C ASN A 60 8.63 11.48 9.45
N ILE A 61 9.87 11.97 9.26
CA ILE A 61 10.15 13.38 8.93
C ILE A 61 9.50 13.74 7.59
N LEU A 62 9.70 12.92 6.56
CA LEU A 62 9.06 13.10 5.25
C LEU A 62 7.53 13.20 5.35
N LEU A 63 6.89 12.28 6.09
CA LEU A 63 5.45 12.28 6.28
C LEU A 63 4.95 13.55 6.96
N ARG A 64 5.71 14.09 7.93
CA ARG A 64 5.41 15.37 8.58
C ARG A 64 5.52 16.54 7.62
N ASN A 65 6.52 16.53 6.76
CA ASN A 65 6.78 17.63 5.81
C ASN A 65 5.69 17.76 4.73
N ILE A 66 5.11 16.65 4.29
CA ILE A 66 4.05 16.64 3.28
C ILE A 66 2.64 16.59 3.86
N ALA A 67 2.51 16.63 5.19
CA ALA A 67 1.23 16.46 5.88
C ALA A 67 0.24 17.56 5.53
N SER A 68 -0.87 17.17 4.96
CA SER A 68 -2.04 18.01 4.68
C SER A 68 -3.28 17.13 4.68
N ASP A 69 -4.39 17.63 5.21
CA ASP A 69 -5.68 16.93 5.24
C ASP A 69 -6.27 16.65 3.84
N ARG A 70 -5.68 17.27 2.81
CA ARG A 70 -5.98 17.00 1.40
C ARG A 70 -5.15 15.86 0.82
N VAL A 71 -4.05 15.47 1.46
CA VAL A 71 -3.13 14.46 0.96
C VAL A 71 -3.47 13.09 1.50
N VAL A 72 -3.46 12.10 0.61
CA VAL A 72 -3.53 10.68 0.97
C VAL A 72 -2.39 9.96 0.27
N LEU A 73 -1.64 9.21 1.03
CA LEU A 73 -0.66 8.27 0.51
C LEU A 73 -1.26 6.86 0.49
N GLN A 74 -0.90 6.10 -0.54
CA GLN A 74 -1.28 4.70 -0.61
C GLN A 74 -0.11 3.88 -1.15
N THR A 75 0.40 2.95 -0.35
CA THR A 75 1.46 2.05 -0.73
C THR A 75 0.90 0.73 -1.21
N HIS A 76 1.53 0.16 -2.23
CA HIS A 76 1.19 -1.15 -2.76
C HIS A 76 2.46 -1.99 -2.87
N VAL A 77 2.41 -3.18 -2.31
CA VAL A 77 3.38 -4.24 -2.56
C VAL A 77 2.67 -5.30 -3.38
N VAL A 78 3.03 -5.41 -4.64
CA VAL A 78 2.42 -6.36 -5.58
C VAL A 78 3.39 -7.49 -5.81
N ARG A 79 3.02 -8.69 -5.36
CA ARG A 79 3.82 -9.89 -5.53
C ARG A 79 3.22 -10.78 -6.61
N THR A 80 3.96 -10.92 -7.71
CA THR A 80 3.53 -11.70 -8.89
C THR A 80 4.51 -12.82 -9.20
N LEU A 81 4.08 -13.74 -10.05
CA LEU A 81 5.01 -14.70 -10.64
C LEU A 81 5.99 -13.96 -11.55
N ALA A 82 7.26 -14.28 -11.43
CA ALA A 82 8.30 -13.77 -12.30
C ALA A 82 8.23 -14.49 -13.67
N ASP A 83 8.42 -13.73 -14.71
CA ASP A 83 8.53 -14.24 -16.07
C ASP A 83 10.00 -14.31 -16.53
N ALA A 84 10.22 -14.70 -17.78
CA ALA A 84 11.55 -14.83 -18.38
C ALA A 84 12.34 -13.50 -18.42
N SER A 85 11.68 -12.34 -18.26
CA SER A 85 12.34 -11.03 -18.25
C SER A 85 13.22 -10.80 -17.02
N VAL A 86 13.02 -11.58 -15.96
CA VAL A 86 13.82 -11.50 -14.72
C VAL A 86 15.26 -11.97 -14.95
N TYR A 87 15.46 -12.86 -15.93
CA TYR A 87 16.78 -13.33 -16.34
C TYR A 87 16.89 -13.26 -17.87
N PRO A 88 17.14 -12.06 -18.45
CA PRO A 88 17.23 -11.90 -19.90
C PRO A 88 18.45 -12.67 -20.45
N PRO A 89 18.41 -13.10 -21.73
CA PRO A 89 19.55 -13.75 -22.36
C PRO A 89 20.72 -12.79 -22.44
N GLU A 90 21.91 -13.22 -22.01
CA GLU A 90 23.15 -12.47 -22.22
C GLU A 90 23.83 -12.90 -23.51
N GLN A 91 24.55 -11.96 -24.12
CA GLN A 91 25.40 -12.27 -25.27
C GLN A 91 26.72 -12.87 -24.76
N CYS A 92 26.78 -14.19 -24.72
CA CYS A 92 27.98 -14.91 -24.29
C CYS A 92 29.01 -14.99 -25.42
N SER A 93 30.28 -14.72 -25.10
CA SER A 93 31.40 -14.72 -26.06
C SER A 93 31.82 -16.11 -26.50
N SER A 94 31.51 -17.18 -25.76
CA SER A 94 31.86 -18.56 -26.09
C SER A 94 30.65 -19.49 -26.07
N ALA A 95 30.73 -20.60 -26.82
CA ALA A 95 29.70 -21.64 -26.83
C ALA A 95 29.51 -22.27 -25.45
N PHE A 96 30.61 -22.46 -24.70
CA PHE A 96 30.58 -23.00 -23.34
C PHE A 96 29.82 -22.04 -22.37
N ALA A 97 30.16 -20.76 -22.41
CA ALA A 97 29.48 -19.77 -21.56
C ALA A 97 28.00 -19.69 -21.89
N ARG A 98 27.61 -19.78 -23.16
CA ARG A 98 26.21 -19.81 -23.59
C ARG A 98 25.48 -21.05 -23.06
N ALA A 99 26.07 -22.26 -23.21
CA ALA A 99 25.47 -23.48 -22.70
C ALA A 99 25.29 -23.47 -21.18
N LEU A 100 26.25 -22.87 -20.45
CA LEU A 100 26.15 -22.67 -18.99
C LEU A 100 25.01 -21.70 -18.63
N ASP A 101 24.92 -20.58 -19.31
CA ASP A 101 23.86 -19.57 -19.11
C ASP A 101 22.47 -20.15 -19.41
N ASP A 102 22.33 -20.88 -20.53
CA ASP A 102 21.08 -21.54 -20.91
C ASP A 102 20.68 -22.61 -19.89
N GLY A 103 21.62 -23.41 -19.41
CA GLY A 103 21.38 -24.39 -18.35
C GLY A 103 20.97 -23.74 -17.02
N TYR A 104 21.60 -22.65 -16.64
CA TYR A 104 21.26 -21.88 -15.44
C TYR A 104 19.89 -21.23 -15.58
N ARG A 105 19.59 -20.63 -16.73
CA ARG A 105 18.29 -20.06 -17.06
C ARG A 105 17.18 -21.11 -16.99
N ALA A 106 17.37 -22.26 -17.63
CA ALA A 106 16.40 -23.35 -17.58
C ALA A 106 16.10 -23.79 -16.13
N ARG A 107 17.15 -23.88 -15.29
CA ARG A 107 17.01 -24.21 -13.87
C ARG A 107 16.27 -23.10 -13.09
N ILE A 108 16.53 -21.83 -13.36
CA ILE A 108 15.81 -20.71 -12.73
C ILE A 108 14.34 -20.76 -13.14
N MET A 109 14.06 -20.91 -14.43
CA MET A 109 12.70 -20.91 -14.97
C MET A 109 11.89 -22.16 -14.57
N SER A 110 12.54 -23.27 -14.23
CA SER A 110 11.84 -24.45 -13.68
C SER A 110 11.30 -24.23 -12.27
N ASN A 111 11.78 -23.22 -11.54
CA ASN A 111 11.29 -22.85 -10.23
C ASN A 111 10.20 -21.78 -10.34
N ARG A 112 9.22 -21.83 -9.45
CA ARG A 112 8.24 -20.75 -9.32
C ARG A 112 8.89 -19.56 -8.62
N LEU A 113 9.40 -18.63 -9.41
CA LEU A 113 9.97 -17.38 -8.90
C LEU A 113 8.89 -16.32 -8.76
N PHE A 114 9.11 -15.43 -7.80
CA PHE A 114 8.23 -14.29 -7.57
C PHE A 114 9.04 -13.01 -7.58
N ARG A 115 8.41 -11.93 -8.06
CA ARG A 115 8.93 -10.57 -7.98
C ARG A 115 7.99 -9.70 -7.18
N ASN A 116 8.53 -8.67 -6.56
CA ASN A 116 7.75 -7.65 -5.87
C ASN A 116 7.88 -6.34 -6.63
N ASP A 117 6.75 -5.74 -6.97
CA ASP A 117 6.66 -4.38 -7.47
C ASP A 117 6.09 -3.48 -6.37
N LEU A 118 6.78 -2.39 -6.07
CA LEU A 118 6.39 -1.44 -5.04
C LEU A 118 5.90 -0.15 -5.71
N PHE A 119 4.72 0.30 -5.28
CA PHE A 119 4.17 1.58 -5.74
C PHE A 119 3.77 2.45 -4.56
N LEU A 120 3.95 3.75 -4.73
CA LEU A 120 3.45 4.79 -3.85
C LEU A 120 2.54 5.71 -4.66
N SER A 121 1.26 5.74 -4.31
CA SER A 121 0.27 6.62 -4.89
C SER A 121 0.10 7.84 -4.00
N VAL A 122 0.04 9.01 -4.61
CA VAL A 122 -0.19 10.31 -3.97
C VAL A 122 -1.48 10.89 -4.50
N LEU A 123 -2.51 10.91 -3.66
CA LEU A 123 -3.80 11.49 -3.99
C LEU A 123 -3.90 12.88 -3.33
N LEU A 124 -4.12 13.91 -4.15
CA LEU A 124 -4.46 15.26 -3.70
C LEU A 124 -5.96 15.46 -3.88
N ARG A 125 -6.70 15.52 -2.78
CA ARG A 125 -8.15 15.75 -2.79
C ARG A 125 -8.48 17.14 -3.32
N ALA A 126 -9.56 17.25 -4.08
CA ALA A 126 -10.04 18.54 -4.59
C ALA A 126 -10.41 19.52 -3.47
N THR A 127 -10.96 19.00 -2.36
CA THR A 127 -11.35 19.79 -1.17
C THR A 127 -10.75 19.20 0.09
N SER A 128 -10.54 20.06 1.10
CA SER A 128 -10.13 19.67 2.43
C SER A 128 -11.17 18.76 3.11
N ARG A 129 -10.71 17.79 3.89
CA ARG A 129 -11.59 16.93 4.71
C ARG A 129 -12.35 17.75 5.76
N ALA A 130 -11.78 18.84 6.26
CA ALA A 130 -12.41 19.72 7.23
C ALA A 130 -13.68 20.43 6.68
N GLY A 131 -13.76 20.61 5.35
CA GLY A 131 -14.94 21.15 4.66
C GLY A 131 -16.07 20.14 4.42
N LEU A 132 -15.80 18.84 4.65
CA LEU A 132 -16.76 17.74 4.54
C LEU A 132 -17.25 17.36 5.94
N SER A 133 -18.01 18.23 6.62
CA SER A 133 -18.63 17.85 7.91
C SER A 133 -19.58 16.67 7.70
N GLU A 134 -19.42 15.64 8.56
CA GLU A 134 -20.21 14.41 8.58
C GLU A 134 -21.68 14.69 8.95
N GLY A 135 -22.42 15.39 8.18
CA GLY A 135 -23.81 15.73 8.49
C GLY A 135 -24.46 16.63 7.46
N ASN A 136 -23.71 17.08 6.47
CA ASN A 136 -24.26 18.00 5.51
C ASN A 136 -25.00 17.26 4.39
N ILE A 137 -26.32 17.14 4.54
CA ILE A 137 -27.26 16.57 3.55
C ILE A 137 -27.07 17.23 2.16
N ALA A 138 -26.56 18.46 2.10
CA ALA A 138 -26.16 19.14 0.88
C ALA A 138 -25.07 18.40 0.08
N SER A 139 -24.19 17.62 0.73
CA SER A 139 -23.17 16.81 0.07
C SER A 139 -23.78 15.64 -0.71
N LEU A 140 -24.93 15.12 -0.28
CA LEU A 140 -25.68 14.06 -0.98
C LEU A 140 -26.34 14.59 -2.25
N PHE A 141 -26.79 15.85 -2.25
CA PHE A 141 -27.39 16.49 -3.42
C PHE A 141 -26.35 17.05 -4.40
N ALA A 142 -25.16 17.44 -3.93
CA ALA A 142 -24.05 17.84 -4.80
C ALA A 142 -23.58 16.68 -5.71
N ARG A 143 -23.81 15.43 -5.29
CA ARG A 143 -23.48 14.22 -6.04
C ARG A 143 -24.29 14.05 -7.33
N ARG A 144 -25.50 14.63 -7.40
CA ARG A 144 -26.39 14.51 -8.56
C ARG A 144 -26.03 15.46 -9.73
N LYS A 145 -25.16 16.45 -9.50
CA LYS A 145 -24.63 17.40 -10.52
C LYS A 145 -23.18 17.10 -10.96
N ARG A 146 -22.65 15.92 -10.66
CA ARG A 146 -21.25 15.56 -10.90
C ARG A 146 -20.86 15.39 -12.38
N GLY A 147 -21.81 15.19 -13.28
CA GLY A 147 -21.54 14.92 -14.69
C GLY A 147 -20.81 16.03 -15.46
N ASP A 148 -20.84 17.30 -14.96
CA ASP A 148 -20.36 18.44 -15.76
C ASP A 148 -19.19 19.26 -15.16
N ARG A 149 -18.79 19.01 -13.91
CA ARG A 149 -17.86 19.91 -13.18
C ARG A 149 -16.39 19.54 -13.17
N ALA A 150 -16.00 18.33 -13.50
CA ALA A 150 -14.63 17.86 -13.29
C ALA A 150 -13.88 17.47 -14.58
N ARG A 151 -14.13 18.16 -15.68
CA ARG A 151 -13.39 17.87 -16.94
C ARG A 151 -12.01 18.51 -17.01
N THR A 152 -11.67 19.42 -16.09
CA THR A 152 -10.40 20.13 -16.12
C THR A 152 -9.80 20.23 -14.71
N ALA A 153 -8.54 19.79 -14.59
CA ALA A 153 -7.78 19.93 -13.36
C ALA A 153 -7.45 21.40 -13.07
N SER A 154 -7.56 21.84 -11.80
CA SER A 154 -7.11 23.17 -11.41
C SER A 154 -5.60 23.28 -11.56
N PRO A 155 -5.06 24.33 -12.24
CA PRO A 155 -3.62 24.55 -12.35
C PRO A 155 -2.91 24.58 -10.99
N ALA A 156 -3.49 25.25 -10.00
CA ALA A 156 -2.95 25.32 -8.64
C ALA A 156 -2.86 23.94 -7.95
N ASN A 157 -3.83 23.05 -8.19
CA ASN A 157 -3.79 21.70 -7.66
C ASN A 157 -2.74 20.84 -8.38
N LEU A 158 -2.54 21.05 -9.67
CA LEU A 158 -1.48 20.38 -10.43
C LEU A 158 -0.09 20.78 -9.91
N GLU A 159 0.12 22.07 -9.70
CA GLU A 159 1.36 22.60 -9.14
C GLU A 159 1.60 22.07 -7.70
N GLN A 160 0.59 22.07 -6.85
CA GLN A 160 0.67 21.51 -5.51
C GLN A 160 1.03 20.02 -5.54
N LEU A 161 0.39 19.22 -6.41
CA LEU A 161 0.71 17.80 -6.57
C LEU A 161 2.15 17.62 -7.06
N ALA A 162 2.59 18.40 -8.04
CA ALA A 162 3.94 18.37 -8.56
C ALA A 162 4.98 18.69 -7.48
N GLY A 163 4.72 19.66 -6.61
CA GLY A 163 5.58 20.00 -5.47
C GLY A 163 5.71 18.83 -4.47
N ILE A 164 4.59 18.17 -4.12
CA ILE A 164 4.61 17.00 -3.24
C ILE A 164 5.40 15.85 -3.89
N VAL A 165 5.17 15.58 -5.16
CA VAL A 165 5.88 14.52 -5.90
C VAL A 165 7.37 14.81 -5.96
N SER A 166 7.78 16.05 -6.23
CA SER A 166 9.20 16.44 -6.23
C SER A 166 9.87 16.22 -4.88
N THR A 167 9.18 16.55 -3.78
CA THR A 167 9.66 16.26 -2.42
C THR A 167 9.84 14.75 -2.21
N LEU A 168 8.87 13.93 -2.62
CA LEU A 168 8.94 12.47 -2.48
C LEU A 168 10.07 11.87 -3.33
N LEU A 169 10.28 12.35 -4.56
CA LEU A 169 11.37 11.89 -5.43
C LEU A 169 12.75 12.21 -4.80
N TYR A 170 12.89 13.37 -4.20
CA TYR A 170 14.12 13.75 -3.52
C TYR A 170 14.37 12.92 -2.25
N GLU A 171 13.41 12.87 -1.36
CA GLU A 171 13.56 12.23 -0.04
C GLU A 171 13.61 10.68 -0.14
N LEU A 172 12.97 10.09 -1.14
CA LEU A 172 12.95 8.65 -1.35
C LEU A 172 13.97 8.17 -2.39
N HIS A 173 14.95 9.00 -2.80
CA HIS A 173 15.93 8.63 -3.84
C HIS A 173 16.70 7.34 -3.48
N ALA A 174 17.00 7.11 -2.18
CA ALA A 174 17.67 5.90 -1.70
C ALA A 174 16.85 4.61 -1.90
N TYR A 175 15.55 4.72 -2.18
CA TYR A 175 14.65 3.61 -2.49
C TYR A 175 14.51 3.36 -3.99
N GLY A 176 15.33 3.98 -4.85
CA GLY A 176 15.22 3.85 -6.29
C GLY A 176 13.88 4.33 -6.84
N VAL A 177 13.38 5.46 -6.31
CA VAL A 177 12.07 6.01 -6.66
C VAL A 177 12.09 6.64 -8.06
N ARG A 178 11.05 6.37 -8.85
CA ARG A 178 10.76 7.07 -10.11
C ARG A 178 9.27 7.34 -10.26
N GLN A 179 8.93 8.39 -10.95
CA GLN A 179 7.56 8.68 -11.30
C GLN A 179 7.10 7.78 -12.47
N LEU A 180 5.85 7.31 -12.42
CA LEU A 180 5.23 6.64 -13.54
C LEU A 180 4.70 7.67 -14.55
N GLU A 181 4.98 7.45 -15.83
CA GLU A 181 4.68 8.39 -16.88
C GLU A 181 3.97 7.72 -18.09
N LEU A 182 3.78 8.47 -19.14
CA LEU A 182 3.39 7.92 -20.42
C LEU A 182 4.64 7.38 -21.13
N ARG A 183 4.53 6.21 -21.73
CA ARG A 183 5.59 5.52 -22.45
C ARG A 183 5.19 5.34 -23.92
N GLU A 184 6.08 5.69 -24.82
CA GLU A 184 5.92 5.38 -26.23
C GLU A 184 6.63 4.06 -26.57
N GLU A 185 5.92 3.18 -27.24
CA GLU A 185 6.44 1.89 -27.70
C GLU A 185 5.82 1.56 -29.06
N ASN A 186 6.66 1.39 -30.09
CA ASN A 186 6.24 1.08 -31.45
C ASN A 186 5.20 2.08 -32.03
N GLY A 187 5.34 3.37 -31.72
CA GLY A 187 4.44 4.43 -32.20
C GLY A 187 3.08 4.49 -31.44
N LEU A 188 2.91 3.70 -30.40
CA LEU A 188 1.73 3.73 -29.53
C LEU A 188 2.10 4.26 -28.15
N MET A 189 1.22 5.07 -27.59
CA MET A 189 1.38 5.57 -26.21
C MET A 189 0.73 4.63 -25.21
N PHE A 190 1.44 4.31 -24.14
CA PHE A 190 0.98 3.50 -23.01
C PHE A 190 1.02 4.29 -21.72
N SER A 191 0.14 3.95 -20.80
CA SER A 191 0.07 4.59 -19.48
C SER A 191 0.63 3.67 -18.39
N GLU A 192 1.85 3.92 -17.92
CA GLU A 192 2.43 3.17 -16.80
C GLU A 192 1.57 3.22 -15.53
N ARG A 193 0.84 4.33 -15.31
CA ARG A 193 -0.08 4.46 -14.17
C ARG A 193 -1.29 3.55 -14.30
N ALA A 194 -1.89 3.49 -15.48
CA ALA A 194 -3.01 2.58 -15.73
C ALA A 194 -2.56 1.12 -15.64
N GLU A 195 -1.36 0.79 -16.12
CA GLU A 195 -0.73 -0.52 -15.96
C GLU A 195 -0.55 -0.88 -14.49
N ALA A 196 -0.02 0.06 -13.66
CA ALA A 196 0.17 -0.15 -12.24
C ALA A 196 -1.18 -0.31 -11.49
N LEU A 197 -2.19 0.51 -11.81
CA LEU A 197 -3.54 0.39 -11.24
C LEU A 197 -4.19 -0.95 -11.59
N ARG A 198 -4.05 -1.38 -12.85
CA ARG A 198 -4.53 -2.69 -13.28
C ARG A 198 -3.79 -3.84 -12.57
N LEU A 199 -2.47 -3.74 -12.45
CA LEU A 199 -1.65 -4.71 -11.73
C LEU A 199 -2.07 -4.83 -10.26
N VAL A 200 -2.32 -3.70 -9.58
CA VAL A 200 -2.86 -3.67 -8.21
C VAL A 200 -4.23 -4.36 -8.15
N LEU A 201 -5.06 -4.21 -9.19
CA LEU A 201 -6.42 -4.75 -9.21
C LEU A 201 -6.44 -6.26 -9.48
N THR A 202 -5.66 -6.75 -10.43
CA THR A 202 -5.72 -8.13 -10.94
C THR A 202 -4.58 -9.02 -10.47
N GLY A 203 -3.45 -8.44 -10.03
CA GLY A 203 -2.21 -9.16 -9.76
C GLY A 203 -1.53 -9.69 -11.03
N GLU A 204 -1.84 -9.12 -12.20
CA GLU A 204 -1.30 -9.54 -13.50
C GLU A 204 -0.81 -8.33 -14.30
N HIS A 205 0.37 -8.47 -14.88
CA HIS A 205 0.96 -7.44 -15.76
C HIS A 205 0.25 -7.43 -17.11
N MET A 206 -0.21 -6.26 -17.51
CA MET A 206 -0.76 -6.03 -18.84
C MET A 206 -0.50 -4.59 -19.27
N SER A 207 -0.04 -4.40 -20.50
CA SER A 207 0.12 -3.06 -21.07
C SER A 207 -1.23 -2.41 -21.31
N VAL A 208 -1.36 -1.13 -20.93
CA VAL A 208 -2.59 -0.35 -21.08
C VAL A 208 -2.30 0.82 -22.02
N PRO A 209 -2.82 0.77 -23.26
CA PRO A 209 -2.64 1.86 -24.21
C PRO A 209 -3.38 3.12 -23.73
N LEU A 210 -2.89 4.27 -24.16
CA LEU A 210 -3.56 5.54 -23.95
C LEU A 210 -4.88 5.57 -24.74
N VAL A 211 -5.99 5.76 -24.06
CA VAL A 211 -7.32 5.76 -24.68
C VAL A 211 -7.92 7.16 -24.77
N ASN A 212 -8.67 7.40 -25.84
CA ASN A 212 -9.52 8.58 -25.98
C ASN A 212 -10.87 8.30 -25.30
N GLY A 213 -10.93 8.42 -23.98
CA GLY A 213 -12.15 8.14 -23.26
C GLY A 213 -11.90 8.04 -21.75
N HIS A 214 -12.87 7.49 -21.04
CA HIS A 214 -12.76 7.29 -19.60
C HIS A 214 -11.69 6.22 -19.30
N LEU A 215 -10.64 6.62 -18.58
CA LEU A 215 -9.48 5.77 -18.32
C LEU A 215 -9.86 4.54 -17.46
N GLY A 216 -10.88 4.68 -16.61
CA GLY A 216 -11.39 3.61 -15.77
C GLY A 216 -11.77 2.36 -16.56
N GLY A 217 -12.36 2.52 -17.76
CA GLY A 217 -12.71 1.42 -18.63
C GLY A 217 -11.51 0.68 -19.22
N ALA A 218 -10.36 1.35 -19.39
CA ALA A 218 -9.12 0.71 -19.84
C ALA A 218 -8.41 -0.06 -18.72
N ILE A 219 -8.60 0.35 -17.45
CA ILE A 219 -8.05 -0.32 -16.28
C ILE A 219 -8.88 -1.55 -15.91
N TYR A 220 -10.21 -1.43 -15.96
CA TYR A 220 -11.15 -2.49 -15.62
C TYR A 220 -11.69 -3.17 -16.88
N THR A 221 -10.94 -4.10 -17.43
CA THR A 221 -11.32 -4.86 -18.64
C THR A 221 -11.73 -6.29 -18.34
N ASP A 222 -11.43 -6.79 -17.15
CA ASP A 222 -11.74 -8.16 -16.74
C ASP A 222 -13.11 -8.21 -16.05
N ARG A 223 -13.82 -9.31 -16.18
CA ARG A 223 -15.08 -9.51 -15.47
C ARG A 223 -14.80 -9.94 -14.04
N VAL A 224 -15.21 -9.13 -13.06
CA VAL A 224 -15.08 -9.42 -11.62
C VAL A 224 -16.41 -9.92 -11.08
N ILE A 225 -16.41 -11.14 -10.57
CA ILE A 225 -17.60 -11.79 -10.00
C ILE A 225 -17.34 -11.95 -8.50
N VAL A 226 -18.09 -11.20 -7.70
CA VAL A 226 -17.96 -11.23 -6.24
C VAL A 226 -18.87 -12.31 -5.67
N GLY A 227 -18.26 -13.35 -5.10
CA GLY A 227 -18.94 -14.37 -4.30
C GLY A 227 -18.94 -14.02 -2.82
N ARG A 228 -19.48 -14.93 -2.00
CA ARG A 228 -19.49 -14.77 -0.54
C ARG A 228 -18.09 -14.90 0.07
N GLU A 229 -17.28 -15.84 -0.43
CA GLU A 229 -16.00 -16.22 0.17
C GLU A 229 -14.79 -15.91 -0.71
N ALA A 230 -15.02 -15.67 -1.99
CA ALA A 230 -13.98 -15.41 -2.96
C ALA A 230 -14.50 -14.54 -4.10
N ILE A 231 -13.57 -13.87 -4.76
CA ILE A 231 -13.79 -13.15 -6.01
C ILE A 231 -13.23 -14.01 -7.14
N GLU A 232 -13.97 -14.12 -8.23
CA GLU A 232 -13.48 -14.66 -9.49
C GLU A 232 -13.21 -13.50 -10.46
N ILE A 233 -12.01 -13.46 -11.03
CA ILE A 233 -11.57 -12.47 -12.02
C ILE A 233 -11.38 -13.23 -13.33
N ARG A 234 -12.21 -12.94 -14.32
CA ARG A 234 -12.16 -13.55 -15.66
C ARG A 234 -11.52 -12.58 -16.63
N GLY A 235 -10.28 -12.83 -16.97
CA GLY A 235 -9.53 -12.10 -17.97
C GLY A 235 -9.29 -12.91 -19.24
N ALA A 236 -8.56 -12.32 -20.19
CA ALA A 236 -8.23 -12.99 -21.45
C ALA A 236 -7.33 -14.24 -21.26
N GLY A 237 -6.54 -14.28 -20.19
CA GLY A 237 -5.68 -15.42 -19.84
C GLY A 237 -6.36 -16.53 -19.04
N GLY A 238 -7.66 -16.40 -18.73
CA GLY A 238 -8.40 -17.36 -17.92
C GLY A 238 -9.00 -16.77 -16.65
N SER A 239 -9.40 -17.65 -15.70
CA SER A 239 -9.95 -17.24 -14.41
C SER A 239 -8.89 -17.28 -13.32
N SER A 240 -8.88 -16.24 -12.49
CA SER A 240 -8.11 -16.15 -11.25
C SER A 240 -9.07 -15.94 -10.08
N TYR A 241 -8.77 -16.52 -8.94
CA TYR A 241 -9.60 -16.42 -7.73
C TYR A 241 -8.85 -15.64 -6.66
N ALA A 242 -9.57 -14.79 -5.92
CA ALA A 242 -8.97 -13.94 -4.90
C ALA A 242 -9.75 -13.99 -3.58
N VAL A 243 -9.04 -13.82 -2.46
CA VAL A 243 -9.60 -13.63 -1.13
C VAL A 243 -8.91 -12.47 -0.43
N GLY A 244 -9.68 -11.70 0.32
CA GLY A 244 -9.22 -10.49 1.02
C GLY A 244 -9.06 -10.70 2.52
N PHE A 245 -8.08 -10.01 3.09
CA PHE A 245 -7.86 -9.89 4.53
C PHE A 245 -7.74 -8.42 4.89
N GLY A 246 -8.28 -8.05 6.04
CA GLY A 246 -8.18 -6.72 6.60
C GLY A 246 -7.70 -6.75 8.04
N LEU A 247 -7.27 -5.59 8.51
CA LEU A 247 -6.86 -5.38 9.88
C LEU A 247 -8.09 -5.12 10.75
N ARG A 248 -8.30 -5.92 11.80
CA ARG A 248 -9.33 -5.70 12.80
C ARG A 248 -8.81 -4.90 13.98
N GLU A 249 -7.63 -5.30 14.51
CA GLU A 249 -6.99 -4.62 15.61
C GLU A 249 -5.51 -4.43 15.31
N TYR A 250 -5.00 -3.25 15.62
CA TYR A 250 -3.60 -2.94 15.46
C TYR A 250 -2.75 -3.71 16.48
N PRO A 251 -1.52 -4.09 16.13
CA PRO A 251 -0.61 -4.69 17.11
C PRO A 251 -0.29 -3.67 18.20
N ALA A 252 -0.01 -4.15 19.41
CA ALA A 252 0.40 -3.30 20.52
C ALA A 252 1.65 -2.47 20.22
N VAL A 253 2.50 -3.01 19.35
CA VAL A 253 3.80 -2.46 18.99
C VAL A 253 3.99 -2.58 17.47
N THR A 254 4.52 -1.54 16.83
CA THR A 254 4.90 -1.56 15.41
C THR A 254 6.42 -1.45 15.28
N TRP A 255 6.98 -2.16 14.31
CA TRP A 255 8.41 -2.11 13.98
C TRP A 255 8.62 -2.11 12.47
N PRO A 256 9.70 -1.50 11.96
CA PRO A 256 10.02 -1.52 10.54
C PRO A 256 10.15 -2.96 10.04
N GLY A 257 9.49 -3.27 8.93
CA GLY A 257 9.55 -4.60 8.32
C GLY A 257 8.60 -5.64 8.91
N MET A 258 7.64 -5.26 9.75
CA MET A 258 6.69 -6.20 10.36
C MET A 258 5.87 -7.01 9.35
N PHE A 259 5.78 -6.60 8.10
CA PHE A 259 5.14 -7.31 7.00
C PHE A 259 6.11 -7.87 5.96
N ASP A 260 7.42 -7.85 6.23
CA ASP A 260 8.45 -8.31 5.27
C ASP A 260 8.35 -9.81 4.95
N THR A 261 7.75 -10.61 5.82
CA THR A 261 7.43 -12.03 5.54
C THR A 261 6.61 -12.17 4.24
N LEU A 262 5.73 -11.22 3.94
CA LEU A 262 4.93 -11.22 2.71
C LEU A 262 5.78 -11.01 1.44
N LEU A 263 6.92 -10.32 1.55
CA LEU A 263 7.85 -10.14 0.43
C LEU A 263 8.49 -11.45 -0.01
N GLY A 264 8.53 -12.44 0.88
CA GLY A 264 9.06 -13.78 0.62
C GLY A 264 8.00 -14.86 0.38
N ALA A 265 6.71 -14.53 0.44
CA ALA A 265 5.62 -15.49 0.39
C ALA A 265 5.61 -16.31 -0.92
N PRO A 266 5.29 -17.62 -0.88
CA PRO A 266 5.26 -18.48 -2.07
C PRO A 266 3.94 -18.39 -2.84
N TYR A 267 3.27 -17.24 -2.80
CA TYR A 267 1.98 -17.00 -3.46
C TYR A 267 1.88 -15.57 -3.97
N ARG A 268 0.98 -15.34 -4.95
CA ARG A 268 0.66 -14.01 -5.47
C ARG A 268 -0.18 -13.25 -4.45
N CYS A 269 0.18 -12.00 -4.19
CA CYS A 269 -0.61 -11.14 -3.32
C CYS A 269 -0.40 -9.66 -3.63
N VAL A 270 -1.35 -8.85 -3.17
CA VAL A 270 -1.28 -7.39 -3.18
C VAL A 270 -1.56 -6.89 -1.76
N LEU A 271 -0.54 -6.35 -1.11
CA LEU A 271 -0.68 -5.63 0.15
C LEU A 271 -0.86 -4.15 -0.16
N THR A 272 -1.98 -3.58 0.25
CA THR A 272 -2.28 -2.16 0.09
C THR A 272 -2.46 -1.52 1.44
N GLN A 273 -1.77 -0.41 1.67
CA GLN A 273 -1.93 0.40 2.88
C GLN A 273 -2.19 1.84 2.47
N SER A 274 -3.25 2.46 2.98
CA SER A 274 -3.56 3.87 2.76
C SER A 274 -3.42 4.68 4.03
N PHE A 275 -2.94 5.91 3.92
CA PHE A 275 -2.76 6.85 5.02
C PHE A 275 -3.24 8.23 4.58
N GLY A 276 -4.42 8.64 5.04
CA GLY A 276 -4.96 9.96 4.79
C GLY A 276 -4.66 10.87 5.97
N PHE A 277 -3.85 11.90 5.77
CA PHE A 277 -3.47 12.81 6.84
C PHE A 277 -4.69 13.46 7.49
N LEU A 278 -4.65 13.59 8.81
CA LEU A 278 -5.64 14.29 9.61
C LEU A 278 -5.14 15.71 9.95
N GLY A 279 -6.03 16.68 9.89
CA GLY A 279 -5.73 18.02 10.40
C GLY A 279 -5.45 17.98 11.91
N LYS A 280 -4.58 18.86 12.41
CA LYS A 280 -4.14 18.88 13.82
C LYS A 280 -5.30 18.88 14.82
N GLN A 281 -6.35 19.67 14.56
CA GLN A 281 -7.53 19.73 15.43
C GLN A 281 -8.29 18.39 15.47
N ALA A 282 -8.47 17.73 14.32
CA ALA A 282 -9.11 16.42 14.25
C ALA A 282 -8.30 15.35 14.99
N ALA A 283 -6.97 15.38 14.84
CA ALA A 283 -6.05 14.47 15.54
C ALA A 283 -6.13 14.68 17.06
N GLN A 284 -6.07 15.92 17.54
CA GLN A 284 -6.23 16.26 18.96
C GLN A 284 -7.58 15.80 19.51
N GLY A 285 -8.68 16.03 18.75
CA GLY A 285 -10.01 15.58 19.15
C GLY A 285 -10.13 14.05 19.28
N ILE A 286 -9.41 13.28 18.47
CA ILE A 286 -9.34 11.81 18.61
C ILE A 286 -8.60 11.43 19.90
N MET A 287 -7.46 12.06 20.17
CA MET A 287 -6.68 11.80 21.39
C MET A 287 -7.48 12.13 22.66
N THR A 288 -8.12 13.31 22.71
CA THR A 288 -8.96 13.71 23.85
C THR A 288 -10.13 12.76 24.07
N ARG A 289 -10.81 12.32 23.00
CA ARG A 289 -11.88 11.32 23.12
C ARG A 289 -11.37 10.01 23.70
N LYS A 290 -10.19 9.57 23.28
CA LYS A 290 -9.58 8.33 23.80
C LYS A 290 -9.21 8.47 25.27
N GLN A 291 -8.62 9.60 25.69
CA GLN A 291 -8.35 9.92 27.09
C GLN A 291 -9.63 9.88 27.93
N ASN A 292 -10.70 10.56 27.50
CA ASN A 292 -11.97 10.60 28.21
C ASN A 292 -12.61 9.20 28.33
N GLN A 293 -12.52 8.37 27.27
CA GLN A 293 -13.01 6.99 27.32
C GLN A 293 -12.27 6.15 28.36
N MET A 294 -10.95 6.28 28.47
CA MET A 294 -10.15 5.55 29.46
C MET A 294 -10.49 6.01 30.89
N VAL A 295 -10.65 7.31 31.12
CA VAL A 295 -11.05 7.85 32.42
C VAL A 295 -12.46 7.35 32.80
N THR A 296 -13.41 7.33 31.85
CA THR A 296 -14.79 6.89 32.11
C THR A 296 -14.87 5.38 32.36
N ALA A 297 -14.02 4.58 31.69
CA ALA A 297 -13.98 3.13 31.89
C ALA A 297 -13.33 2.72 33.22
N GLN A 298 -12.87 3.67 34.05
CA GLN A 298 -12.10 3.42 35.27
C GLN A 298 -10.93 2.44 35.03
N ASP A 299 -10.36 2.51 33.85
CA ASP A 299 -9.28 1.61 33.45
C ASP A 299 -8.05 1.89 34.32
N LYS A 300 -7.71 0.91 35.19
CA LYS A 300 -6.68 1.04 36.22
C LYS A 300 -5.24 1.05 35.65
N ALA A 301 -5.09 1.04 34.33
CA ALA A 301 -3.79 1.05 33.66
C ALA A 301 -3.21 2.49 33.66
N ALA A 302 -2.64 2.92 34.76
CA ALA A 302 -1.96 4.21 34.91
C ALA A 302 -0.91 4.41 33.80
N SER A 303 -0.19 3.35 33.43
CA SER A 303 0.80 3.35 32.35
C SER A 303 0.21 3.69 30.96
N GLN A 304 -1.03 3.28 30.69
CA GLN A 304 -1.69 3.60 29.42
C GLN A 304 -2.13 5.07 29.35
N THR A 305 -2.57 5.62 30.48
CA THR A 305 -2.94 7.03 30.58
C THR A 305 -1.71 7.93 30.41
N GLU A 306 -0.58 7.56 31.02
CA GLU A 306 0.68 8.27 30.89
C GLU A 306 1.19 8.24 29.44
N ALA A 307 1.23 7.06 28.81
CA ALA A 307 1.62 6.92 27.40
C ALA A 307 0.74 7.72 26.45
N LEU A 308 -0.57 7.81 26.72
CA LEU A 308 -1.49 8.61 25.92
C LEU A 308 -1.27 10.12 26.11
N THR A 309 -0.90 10.55 27.31
CA THR A 309 -0.54 11.94 27.61
C THR A 309 0.76 12.32 26.89
N GLU A 310 1.80 11.48 26.98
CA GLU A 310 3.04 11.67 26.23
C GLU A 310 2.80 11.74 24.72
N ALA A 311 1.97 10.84 24.19
CA ALA A 311 1.60 10.88 22.77
C ALA A 311 0.87 12.18 22.40
N ALA A 312 0.02 12.73 23.27
CA ALA A 312 -0.63 14.02 23.04
C ALA A 312 0.39 15.18 23.01
N ASP A 313 1.37 15.18 23.87
CA ASP A 313 2.45 16.18 23.92
C ASP A 313 3.36 16.07 22.66
N MET A 314 3.68 14.84 22.24
CA MET A 314 4.41 14.60 21.00
C MET A 314 3.63 15.05 19.77
N LEU A 315 2.31 14.91 19.73
CA LEU A 315 1.45 15.43 18.65
C LEU A 315 1.44 16.97 18.70
N ALA A 316 1.35 17.57 19.87
CA ALA A 316 1.35 19.01 20.04
C ALA A 316 2.68 19.65 19.55
N SER A 317 3.81 19.00 19.83
CA SER A 317 5.15 19.38 19.38
C SER A 317 5.49 19.00 17.94
N ASN A 318 4.56 18.42 17.20
CA ASN A 318 4.74 17.90 15.83
C ASN A 318 5.86 16.83 15.71
N ALA A 319 6.13 16.04 16.74
CA ALA A 319 7.06 14.92 16.64
C ALA A 319 6.56 13.82 15.70
N PHE A 320 5.23 13.72 15.52
CA PHE A 320 4.55 12.96 14.48
C PHE A 320 3.25 13.67 14.05
N VAL A 321 2.65 13.20 12.98
CA VAL A 321 1.29 13.56 12.55
C VAL A 321 0.39 12.33 12.60
N MET A 322 -0.92 12.54 12.69
CA MET A 322 -1.87 11.44 12.64
C MET A 322 -2.50 11.31 11.26
N GLY A 323 -2.88 10.11 10.93
CA GLY A 323 -3.60 9.80 9.72
C GLY A 323 -4.58 8.65 9.90
N ASP A 324 -5.53 8.61 9.01
CA ASP A 324 -6.57 7.60 8.87
C ASP A 324 -6.01 6.47 7.99
N HIS A 325 -5.61 5.39 8.61
CA HIS A 325 -4.95 4.24 7.98
C HIS A 325 -5.93 3.10 7.70
N HIS A 326 -5.70 2.40 6.59
CA HIS A 326 -6.38 1.16 6.26
C HIS A 326 -5.39 0.21 5.59
N LEU A 327 -5.45 -1.07 5.98
CA LEU A 327 -4.65 -2.14 5.39
C LEU A 327 -5.57 -3.19 4.78
N SER A 328 -5.25 -3.62 3.58
CA SER A 328 -5.89 -4.75 2.89
C SER A 328 -4.82 -5.62 2.23
N LEU A 329 -4.89 -6.92 2.44
CA LEU A 329 -4.14 -7.92 1.70
C LEU A 329 -5.09 -8.71 0.82
N MET A 330 -4.84 -8.74 -0.49
CA MET A 330 -5.54 -9.62 -1.42
C MET A 330 -4.58 -10.71 -1.89
N THR A 331 -4.99 -11.96 -1.84
CA THR A 331 -4.22 -13.10 -2.33
C THR A 331 -4.91 -13.74 -3.52
N PHE A 332 -4.13 -14.33 -4.44
CA PHE A 332 -4.64 -14.84 -5.71
C PHE A 332 -4.19 -16.28 -5.95
N ALA A 333 -5.08 -17.07 -6.58
CA ALA A 333 -4.77 -18.43 -7.03
C ALA A 333 -5.54 -18.77 -8.31
N ASP A 334 -5.08 -19.82 -9.02
CA ASP A 334 -5.65 -20.25 -10.30
C ASP A 334 -6.85 -21.20 -10.11
N SER A 335 -7.12 -21.63 -8.86
CA SER A 335 -8.29 -22.46 -8.51
C SER A 335 -8.73 -22.21 -7.07
N LEU A 336 -9.99 -22.53 -6.75
CA LEU A 336 -10.53 -22.36 -5.39
C LEU A 336 -9.82 -23.24 -4.36
N ASP A 337 -9.37 -24.45 -4.73
CA ASP A 337 -8.65 -25.34 -3.80
C ASP A 337 -7.27 -24.78 -3.45
N LYS A 338 -6.52 -24.30 -4.46
CA LYS A 338 -5.27 -23.60 -4.22
C LYS A 338 -5.48 -22.31 -3.41
N LEU A 339 -6.58 -21.59 -3.65
CA LEU A 339 -6.91 -20.36 -2.93
C LEU A 339 -7.08 -20.61 -1.43
N ARG A 340 -7.71 -21.73 -1.04
CA ARG A 340 -7.87 -22.09 0.38
C ARG A 340 -6.52 -22.29 1.08
N ALA A 341 -5.59 -22.98 0.43
CA ALA A 341 -4.23 -23.18 0.96
C ALA A 341 -3.45 -21.87 1.05
N VAL A 342 -3.55 -21.01 0.02
CA VAL A 342 -2.93 -19.69 0.00
C VAL A 342 -3.52 -18.80 1.09
N ALA A 343 -4.84 -18.81 1.28
CA ALA A 343 -5.52 -18.04 2.31
C ALA A 343 -5.05 -18.42 3.73
N ALA A 344 -4.88 -19.71 4.01
CA ALA A 344 -4.36 -20.18 5.29
C ALA A 344 -2.91 -19.72 5.53
N SER A 345 -2.06 -19.76 4.50
CA SER A 345 -0.68 -19.27 4.58
C SER A 345 -0.64 -17.76 4.81
N ALA A 346 -1.41 -16.99 4.05
CA ALA A 346 -1.45 -15.54 4.16
C ALA A 346 -1.95 -15.08 5.55
N ARG A 347 -2.95 -15.77 6.10
CA ARG A 347 -3.43 -15.48 7.46
C ARG A 347 -2.34 -15.71 8.50
N ARG A 348 -1.56 -16.78 8.37
CA ARG A 348 -0.43 -17.07 9.27
C ARG A 348 0.65 -16.01 9.16
N ASP A 349 1.05 -15.68 7.91
CA ASP A 349 2.11 -14.70 7.65
C ASP A 349 1.74 -13.31 8.17
N LEU A 350 0.47 -12.91 8.04
CA LEU A 350 -0.04 -11.66 8.63
C LEU A 350 -0.10 -11.71 10.16
N ALA A 351 -0.47 -12.86 10.76
CA ALA A 351 -0.56 -13.00 12.21
C ALA A 351 0.81 -12.88 12.90
N GLU A 352 1.92 -13.15 12.20
CA GLU A 352 3.28 -12.94 12.71
C GLU A 352 3.57 -11.47 13.07
N SER A 353 2.83 -10.53 12.49
CA SER A 353 2.92 -9.10 12.82
C SER A 353 2.31 -8.75 14.20
N GLY A 354 1.67 -9.69 14.88
CA GLY A 354 0.94 -9.44 16.12
C GLY A 354 -0.39 -8.69 15.94
N ALA A 355 -0.79 -8.41 14.71
CA ALA A 355 -2.07 -7.78 14.39
C ALA A 355 -3.22 -8.81 14.41
N VAL A 356 -4.43 -8.37 14.78
CA VAL A 356 -5.63 -9.20 14.64
C VAL A 356 -6.19 -9.03 13.23
N ILE A 357 -6.08 -10.11 12.46
CA ILE A 357 -6.47 -10.14 11.04
C ILE A 357 -7.81 -10.85 10.90
N VAL A 358 -8.67 -10.29 10.04
CA VAL A 358 -9.93 -10.90 9.63
C VAL A 358 -9.96 -11.14 8.13
N ARG A 359 -10.58 -12.24 7.73
CA ARG A 359 -10.97 -12.47 6.35
C ARG A 359 -12.15 -11.56 6.00
N GLU A 360 -12.09 -10.94 4.85
CA GLU A 360 -13.19 -10.12 4.34
C GLU A 360 -14.22 -11.01 3.66
N ASP A 361 -15.40 -11.11 4.25
CA ASP A 361 -16.54 -11.85 3.71
C ASP A 361 -17.63 -10.86 3.24
N LEU A 362 -18.34 -10.22 4.18
CA LEU A 362 -19.37 -9.23 3.86
C LEU A 362 -18.83 -7.97 3.19
N ALA A 363 -17.60 -7.56 3.55
CA ALA A 363 -16.93 -6.40 2.98
C ALA A 363 -15.97 -6.75 1.83
N LEU A 364 -16.02 -7.98 1.29
CA LEU A 364 -15.05 -8.46 0.30
C LEU A 364 -15.04 -7.59 -0.98
N GLU A 365 -16.21 -7.21 -1.49
CA GLU A 365 -16.34 -6.31 -2.64
C GLU A 365 -15.71 -4.94 -2.33
N ALA A 366 -16.05 -4.36 -1.19
CA ALA A 366 -15.52 -3.07 -0.78
C ALA A 366 -13.99 -3.13 -0.59
N ALA A 367 -13.47 -4.17 0.05
CA ALA A 367 -12.04 -4.39 0.25
C ALA A 367 -11.29 -4.57 -1.09
N TYR A 368 -11.91 -5.24 -2.06
CA TYR A 368 -11.34 -5.40 -3.40
C TYR A 368 -11.14 -4.03 -4.08
N TRP A 369 -12.15 -3.19 -4.09
CA TRP A 369 -12.12 -1.89 -4.76
C TRP A 369 -11.39 -0.81 -3.95
N ALA A 370 -11.31 -0.93 -2.61
CA ALA A 370 -10.57 -0.01 -1.75
C ALA A 370 -9.05 0.02 -2.04
N ARG A 371 -8.52 -1.00 -2.75
CA ARG A 371 -7.12 -1.03 -3.19
C ARG A 371 -6.79 0.02 -4.24
N LEU A 372 -7.78 0.48 -5.00
CA LEU A 372 -7.59 1.54 -5.97
C LEU A 372 -7.54 2.91 -5.29
N PRO A 373 -6.48 3.71 -5.53
CA PRO A 373 -6.40 5.08 -5.03
C PRO A 373 -7.61 5.93 -5.46
N GLY A 374 -8.18 6.66 -4.52
CA GLY A 374 -9.42 7.41 -4.73
C GLY A 374 -10.65 6.75 -4.09
N ASN A 375 -10.67 5.44 -3.91
CA ASN A 375 -11.79 4.70 -3.33
C ASN A 375 -11.81 4.70 -1.79
N MET A 376 -11.47 5.83 -1.16
CA MET A 376 -11.30 5.95 0.29
C MET A 376 -12.56 5.58 1.09
N ARG A 377 -13.74 5.77 0.53
CA ARG A 377 -15.04 5.43 1.16
C ARG A 377 -15.32 3.93 1.23
N LEU A 378 -14.63 3.11 0.42
CA LEU A 378 -14.80 1.66 0.39
C LEU A 378 -13.92 0.94 1.42
N ARG A 379 -13.09 1.66 2.17
CA ARG A 379 -12.26 1.09 3.23
C ARG A 379 -13.13 0.60 4.39
N SER A 380 -13.04 -0.68 4.71
CA SER A 380 -13.95 -1.32 5.66
C SER A 380 -13.71 -0.94 7.12
N ARG A 381 -12.46 -0.77 7.53
CA ARG A 381 -12.07 -0.53 8.95
C ARG A 381 -10.86 0.40 9.02
N PRO A 382 -11.03 1.68 8.66
CA PRO A 382 -9.96 2.64 8.82
C PRO A 382 -9.73 2.94 10.32
N GLY A 383 -8.45 3.05 10.70
CA GLY A 383 -8.04 3.39 12.06
C GLY A 383 -7.09 4.57 12.11
N ALA A 384 -7.20 5.40 13.14
CA ALA A 384 -6.28 6.52 13.32
C ALA A 384 -4.97 6.06 13.95
N ILE A 385 -3.85 6.26 13.25
CA ILE A 385 -2.51 5.94 13.72
C ILE A 385 -1.55 7.12 13.52
N SER A 386 -0.37 7.06 14.15
CA SER A 386 0.69 8.05 13.94
C SER A 386 1.45 7.80 12.63
N SER A 387 2.11 8.83 12.11
CA SER A 387 3.03 8.71 10.98
C SER A 387 4.22 7.80 11.28
N ARG A 388 4.62 7.67 12.54
CA ARG A 388 5.66 6.71 12.97
C ARG A 388 5.18 5.28 12.78
N ASN A 389 3.95 4.96 13.23
CA ASN A 389 3.36 3.64 13.04
C ASN A 389 3.19 3.32 11.53
N PHE A 390 2.70 4.29 10.74
CA PHE A 390 2.58 4.09 9.30
C PHE A 390 3.93 3.87 8.63
N ALA A 391 4.97 4.64 8.98
CA ALA A 391 6.31 4.44 8.46
C ALA A 391 6.90 3.08 8.83
N ALA A 392 6.53 2.51 9.99
CA ALA A 392 6.95 1.16 10.38
C ALA A 392 6.19 0.07 9.58
N MET A 393 4.87 0.23 9.43
CA MET A 393 4.01 -0.72 8.70
C MET A 393 4.26 -0.71 7.18
N ALA A 394 4.53 0.46 6.61
CA ALA A 394 4.87 0.68 5.21
C ALA A 394 6.38 0.95 5.06
N SER A 395 7.20 -0.04 5.38
CA SER A 395 8.66 0.07 5.47
C SER A 395 9.36 0.34 4.14
N LEU A 396 8.70 0.13 3.01
CA LEU A 396 9.25 0.23 1.64
C LEU A 396 10.47 -0.68 1.43
N HIS A 397 10.52 -1.78 2.15
CA HIS A 397 11.53 -2.81 1.96
C HIS A 397 11.26 -3.64 0.72
N ASN A 398 12.33 -4.12 0.10
CA ASN A 398 12.26 -5.09 -0.99
C ASN A 398 13.54 -5.88 -1.09
N TYR A 399 13.47 -7.02 -1.77
CA TYR A 399 14.66 -7.73 -2.18
C TYR A 399 15.36 -6.96 -3.29
N PRO A 400 16.70 -6.85 -3.25
CA PRO A 400 17.43 -6.18 -4.30
C PRO A 400 17.12 -6.89 -5.62
N LEU A 401 16.59 -6.15 -6.58
CA LEU A 401 16.54 -6.56 -7.97
C LEU A 401 18.00 -6.53 -8.43
N GLY A 402 18.63 -7.71 -8.63
CA GLY A 402 19.98 -7.75 -9.15
C GLY A 402 20.04 -6.94 -10.44
N ALA A 403 20.84 -5.88 -10.47
CA ALA A 403 21.42 -5.48 -11.75
C ALA A 403 22.01 -6.75 -12.36
N ALA A 404 21.88 -7.00 -13.64
CA ALA A 404 22.10 -8.25 -14.38
C ALA A 404 23.40 -9.07 -14.10
N ARG A 405 24.04 -8.82 -12.97
CA ARG A 405 25.24 -9.48 -12.46
C ARG A 405 24.97 -10.07 -11.07
N GLY A 406 24.33 -11.23 -11.01
CA GLY A 406 24.30 -12.08 -9.83
C GLY A 406 22.97 -12.17 -9.12
N TYR A 407 22.13 -13.01 -9.64
CA TYR A 407 21.06 -13.63 -8.88
C TYR A 407 21.69 -14.44 -7.75
N ARG A 408 21.78 -13.88 -6.55
CA ARG A 408 22.14 -14.68 -5.38
C ARG A 408 20.97 -15.60 -5.08
N GLN A 409 21.17 -16.87 -5.31
CA GLN A 409 20.28 -17.93 -4.88
C GLN A 409 20.00 -17.74 -3.38
N ARG A 410 18.74 -17.54 -3.02
CA ARG A 410 18.32 -17.44 -1.63
C ARG A 410 18.58 -18.79 -0.96
N VAL A 411 19.59 -18.87 -0.14
CA VAL A 411 19.66 -19.90 0.90
C VAL A 411 18.50 -19.61 1.84
N ARG A 412 17.61 -20.57 2.05
CA ARG A 412 16.53 -20.51 3.03
C ARG A 412 17.14 -20.41 4.44
N GLY A 413 17.58 -19.24 4.82
CA GLY A 413 17.84 -18.87 6.19
C GLY A 413 16.54 -18.37 6.81
N ARG A 414 16.12 -18.93 7.92
CA ARG A 414 15.04 -18.34 8.72
C ARG A 414 15.39 -16.88 8.96
N PRO A 415 14.47 -15.92 8.75
CA PRO A 415 14.72 -14.53 9.10
C PRO A 415 15.11 -14.51 10.58
N ARG A 416 16.31 -13.99 10.88
CA ARG A 416 16.69 -13.69 12.27
C ARG A 416 15.68 -12.64 12.74
N ARG A 417 14.85 -13.00 13.69
CA ARG A 417 14.03 -12.03 14.43
C ARG A 417 14.99 -10.97 14.96
N LEU A 418 14.85 -9.74 14.48
CA LEU A 418 15.44 -8.58 15.14
C LEU A 418 14.99 -8.64 16.61
N ARG A 419 15.93 -8.65 17.55
CA ARG A 419 15.58 -8.61 18.96
C ARG A 419 14.80 -7.32 19.20
N GLN A 420 13.65 -7.45 19.82
CA GLN A 420 12.71 -6.37 20.15
C GLN A 420 13.34 -5.18 20.90
N ASN A 421 14.56 -5.32 21.43
CA ASN A 421 15.16 -4.39 22.36
C ASN A 421 15.79 -3.14 21.70
N ASP A 422 15.96 -3.10 20.35
CA ASP A 422 16.68 -2.01 19.69
C ASP A 422 15.82 -1.10 18.84
N ALA A 423 14.52 -1.35 18.74
CA ALA A 423 13.61 -0.50 18.00
C ALA A 423 12.94 0.48 18.97
N HIS A 424 13.05 1.77 18.71
CA HIS A 424 12.18 2.76 19.31
C HIS A 424 10.73 2.50 18.89
N VAL A 425 10.03 1.80 19.73
CA VAL A 425 8.70 1.29 19.47
C VAL A 425 7.69 2.32 19.93
N VAL A 426 6.83 2.76 19.02
CA VAL A 426 5.69 3.61 19.35
C VAL A 426 4.44 2.74 19.35
N PRO A 427 3.64 2.71 20.44
CA PRO A 427 2.43 1.92 20.47
C PRO A 427 1.47 2.34 19.36
N ALA A 428 0.95 1.37 18.63
CA ALA A 428 -0.19 1.58 17.77
C ALA A 428 -1.42 1.73 18.65
N GLY A 429 -2.06 2.87 18.62
CA GLY A 429 -3.39 3.24 19.13
C GLY A 429 -4.05 2.56 20.33
N ASP A 430 -3.57 1.45 20.84
CA ASP A 430 -4.01 0.78 22.07
C ASP A 430 -2.82 0.66 23.01
N GLY A 431 -2.71 1.66 23.88
CA GLY A 431 -1.63 1.96 24.76
C GLY A 431 -1.08 0.81 25.62
N ARG A 432 0.02 0.21 25.18
CA ARG A 432 0.98 -0.40 26.11
C ARG A 432 2.34 0.20 25.80
N ALA A 433 2.92 0.92 26.76
CA ALA A 433 4.29 1.38 26.71
C ALA A 433 5.24 0.17 26.86
N ALA A 434 6.28 0.12 26.05
CA ALA A 434 7.39 -0.77 26.32
C ALA A 434 8.23 -0.14 27.45
N GLU A 435 8.37 -0.83 28.57
CA GLU A 435 9.29 -0.47 29.63
C GLU A 435 10.72 -0.49 29.07
N SER A 436 11.40 0.65 29.11
CA SER A 436 12.84 0.73 28.95
C SER A 436 13.48 0.20 30.23
N HIS A 437 13.99 -1.01 30.24
CA HIS A 437 14.91 -1.46 31.28
C HIS A 437 16.27 -0.79 31.04
N ASP A 438 16.49 0.34 31.69
CA ASP A 438 17.81 0.83 32.00
C ASP A 438 18.43 -0.08 33.07
N SER A 439 19.35 -0.92 32.67
CA SER A 439 20.20 -1.63 33.63
C SER A 439 21.32 -0.71 34.09
N PRO A 440 21.48 -0.44 35.39
CA PRO A 440 22.58 0.38 35.87
C PRO A 440 23.89 -0.36 35.69
N ILE A 441 24.84 0.29 35.02
CA ILE A 441 26.24 -0.11 34.96
C ILE A 441 26.79 -0.04 36.39
N ARG A 442 27.05 -1.20 37.00
CA ARG A 442 27.88 -1.26 38.20
C ARG A 442 29.34 -1.10 37.78
N GLN A 443 29.93 0.02 38.20
CA GLN A 443 31.37 0.16 38.36
C GLN A 443 31.81 -0.71 39.55
N GLY A 444 32.80 -1.53 39.31
CA GLY A 444 33.53 -2.33 40.28
C GLY A 444 34.67 -3.06 39.54
#